data_360a690f0b7c07d791389990513d5b41
#
_entry.id   360a690f0b7c07d791389990513d5b41
#
_cell.length_a   1.000
_cell.length_b   1.000
_cell.length_c   1.000
_cell.angle_alpha   90.00
_cell.angle_beta   90.00
_cell.angle_gamma   90.00
#
_symmetry.space_group_name_H-M   'P 1'
#
loop_
_entity.id
_entity.type
_entity.pdbx_description
1 polymer ?
#
loop_
_entity_poly.entity_id
_entity_poly.type
_entity_poly.pdbx_seq_one_letter_code
_entity_poly.pdbx_strand_id
1 'polypeptide(L)'
;LFMFITMLVMMFTGQRVFGAIGFVAAASALLIWGEGSMEMPYTATWKLFKWYPMLTLPLFIYMGFMISESGIANDLYKMFHVLFGGVKGGLAIGTMFMMVAISAMNGLSVAGMAIGATIALPEMLRRNYDKRMITGVVQAGSSLGILIPPSVVMVLYGMIARQPVSKLWMAGILPGLLMAFLFLIYIYVRCKLQPELGPPLKKEERSIS
;
A
#
# COMPACT_ATOMS: atom_id res chain seq x y z
N LEU A 1 7.56 -12.41 -27.07
CA LEU A 1 7.68 -11.03 -27.55
C LEU A 1 6.32 -10.48 -28.02
N PHE A 2 5.58 -11.22 -28.86
CA PHE A 2 4.25 -10.82 -29.35
C PHE A 2 3.27 -10.45 -28.22
N MET A 3 3.09 -11.32 -27.22
CA MET A 3 2.20 -11.07 -26.08
C MET A 3 2.57 -9.79 -25.32
N PHE A 4 3.87 -9.56 -25.11
CA PHE A 4 4.35 -8.39 -24.38
C PHE A 4 4.10 -7.10 -25.16
N ILE A 5 4.39 -7.09 -26.47
CA ILE A 5 4.17 -5.92 -27.32
C ILE A 5 2.67 -5.62 -27.41
N THR A 6 1.82 -6.64 -27.66
CA THR A 6 0.38 -6.46 -27.73
C THR A 6 -0.21 -5.94 -26.42
N MET A 7 0.30 -6.42 -25.27
CA MET A 7 -0.11 -5.93 -23.97
C MET A 7 0.25 -4.45 -23.80
N LEU A 8 1.47 -4.03 -24.17
CA LEU A 8 1.87 -2.63 -24.11
C LEU A 8 0.99 -1.76 -25.02
N VAL A 9 0.77 -2.18 -26.25
CA VAL A 9 -0.10 -1.45 -27.20
C VAL A 9 -1.50 -1.26 -26.61
N MET A 10 -2.10 -2.33 -26.05
CA MET A 10 -3.41 -2.26 -25.42
C MET A 10 -3.43 -1.32 -24.20
N MET A 11 -2.36 -1.30 -23.41
CA MET A 11 -2.27 -0.35 -22.30
C MET A 11 -2.15 1.10 -22.78
N PHE A 12 -1.43 1.37 -23.86
CA PHE A 12 -1.35 2.72 -24.45
C PHE A 12 -2.67 3.22 -25.04
N THR A 13 -3.59 2.32 -25.42
CA THR A 13 -4.96 2.71 -25.83
C THR A 13 -5.88 3.13 -24.68
N GLY A 14 -5.36 3.20 -23.43
CA GLY A 14 -6.13 3.58 -22.26
C GLY A 14 -7.01 2.47 -21.67
N GLN A 15 -6.84 1.23 -22.12
CA GLN A 15 -7.58 0.09 -21.59
C GLN A 15 -7.13 -0.22 -20.14
N ARG A 16 -8.07 -0.68 -19.33
CA ARG A 16 -7.77 -1.12 -17.96
C ARG A 16 -6.81 -2.32 -17.99
N VAL A 17 -5.82 -2.33 -17.14
CA VAL A 17 -4.73 -3.34 -17.09
C VAL A 17 -5.28 -4.78 -17.10
N PHE A 18 -6.32 -5.07 -16.29
CA PHE A 18 -6.91 -6.42 -16.24
C PHE A 18 -7.55 -6.83 -17.58
N GLY A 19 -8.21 -5.89 -18.26
CA GLY A 19 -8.82 -6.13 -19.57
C GLY A 19 -7.76 -6.37 -20.64
N ALA A 20 -6.69 -5.58 -20.65
CA ALA A 20 -5.56 -5.75 -21.56
C ALA A 20 -4.88 -7.12 -21.37
N ILE A 21 -4.58 -7.50 -20.11
CA ILE A 21 -3.97 -8.80 -19.82
C ILE A 21 -4.88 -9.95 -20.21
N GLY A 22 -6.16 -9.90 -19.84
CA GLY A 22 -7.14 -10.94 -20.16
C GLY A 22 -7.35 -11.11 -21.66
N PHE A 23 -7.49 -10.01 -22.40
CA PHE A 23 -7.63 -10.04 -23.86
C PHE A 23 -6.39 -10.63 -24.54
N VAL A 24 -5.19 -10.15 -24.19
CA VAL A 24 -3.95 -10.62 -24.79
C VAL A 24 -3.71 -12.10 -24.49
N ALA A 25 -4.02 -12.54 -23.26
CA ALA A 25 -3.91 -13.96 -22.91
C ALA A 25 -4.87 -14.82 -23.73
N ALA A 26 -6.15 -14.43 -23.85
CA ALA A 26 -7.14 -15.15 -24.64
C ALA A 26 -6.81 -15.16 -26.14
N ALA A 27 -6.46 -13.99 -26.71
CA ALA A 27 -6.08 -13.85 -28.09
C ALA A 27 -4.82 -14.68 -28.44
N SER A 28 -3.82 -14.65 -27.55
CA SER A 28 -2.61 -15.45 -27.75
C SER A 28 -2.86 -16.95 -27.65
N ALA A 29 -3.76 -17.38 -26.77
CA ALA A 29 -4.17 -18.77 -26.66
C ALA A 29 -4.82 -19.23 -27.96
N LEU A 30 -5.76 -18.45 -28.50
CA LEU A 30 -6.42 -18.75 -29.82
C LEU A 30 -5.42 -18.82 -30.95
N LEU A 31 -4.48 -17.89 -31.04
CA LEU A 31 -3.49 -17.83 -32.12
C LEU A 31 -2.47 -18.98 -32.09
N ILE A 32 -2.09 -19.41 -30.86
CA ILE A 32 -1.01 -20.41 -30.71
C ILE A 32 -1.55 -21.84 -30.68
N TRP A 33 -2.70 -22.07 -30.04
CA TRP A 33 -3.28 -23.41 -29.86
C TRP A 33 -4.46 -23.72 -30.79
N GLY A 34 -5.07 -22.70 -31.43
CA GLY A 34 -6.18 -22.91 -32.36
C GLY A 34 -7.49 -23.37 -31.69
N GLU A 35 -8.25 -24.26 -32.38
CA GLU A 35 -9.50 -24.77 -31.84
C GLU A 35 -9.29 -25.57 -30.56
N GLY A 36 -10.12 -25.31 -29.52
CA GLY A 36 -9.99 -25.88 -28.17
C GLY A 36 -9.28 -24.98 -27.17
N SER A 37 -8.58 -23.95 -27.63
CA SER A 37 -7.90 -23.00 -26.72
C SER A 37 -8.87 -22.11 -25.92
N MET A 38 -10.14 -22.01 -26.33
CA MET A 38 -11.19 -21.27 -25.59
C MET A 38 -11.45 -21.85 -24.18
N GLU A 39 -11.18 -23.13 -23.98
CA GLU A 39 -11.32 -23.76 -22.67
C GLU A 39 -10.22 -23.33 -21.71
N MET A 40 -9.05 -22.86 -22.18
CA MET A 40 -7.92 -22.48 -21.33
C MET A 40 -8.22 -21.27 -20.43
N PRO A 41 -8.71 -20.13 -20.94
CA PRO A 41 -9.09 -19.00 -20.10
C PRO A 41 -10.21 -19.36 -19.13
N TYR A 42 -11.19 -20.15 -19.59
CA TYR A 42 -12.31 -20.60 -18.76
C TYR A 42 -11.83 -21.48 -17.63
N THR A 43 -11.06 -22.53 -17.91
CA THR A 43 -10.54 -23.45 -16.88
C THR A 43 -9.58 -22.76 -15.93
N ALA A 44 -8.75 -21.83 -16.40
CA ALA A 44 -7.87 -21.03 -15.57
C ALA A 44 -8.67 -20.14 -14.59
N THR A 45 -9.69 -19.45 -15.10
CA THR A 45 -10.58 -18.63 -14.28
C THR A 45 -11.33 -19.48 -13.26
N TRP A 46 -11.88 -20.63 -13.70
CA TRP A 46 -12.59 -21.54 -12.80
C TRP A 46 -11.69 -22.11 -11.68
N LYS A 47 -10.44 -22.44 -12.00
CA LYS A 47 -9.45 -22.84 -11.00
C LYS A 47 -9.17 -21.74 -9.98
N LEU A 48 -9.08 -20.47 -10.40
CA LEU A 48 -8.90 -19.33 -9.51
C LEU A 48 -10.09 -19.17 -8.55
N PHE A 49 -11.32 -19.26 -9.05
CA PHE A 49 -12.52 -19.17 -8.19
C PHE A 49 -12.62 -20.28 -7.16
N LYS A 50 -12.06 -21.45 -7.41
CA LYS A 50 -11.99 -22.57 -6.45
C LYS A 50 -10.89 -22.41 -5.40
N TRP A 51 -10.00 -21.44 -5.55
CA TRP A 51 -8.94 -21.22 -4.58
C TRP A 51 -9.48 -20.51 -3.34
N TYR A 52 -9.53 -21.23 -2.24
CA TYR A 52 -10.04 -20.73 -0.96
C TYR A 52 -9.41 -19.37 -0.55
N PRO A 53 -8.10 -19.12 -0.70
CA PRO A 53 -7.51 -17.83 -0.36
C PRO A 53 -8.02 -16.65 -1.20
N MET A 54 -8.59 -16.86 -2.39
CA MET A 54 -9.18 -15.79 -3.20
C MET A 54 -10.40 -15.14 -2.51
N LEU A 55 -11.08 -15.88 -1.65
CA LEU A 55 -12.21 -15.34 -0.88
C LEU A 55 -11.76 -14.25 0.10
N THR A 56 -10.51 -14.27 0.54
CA THR A 56 -9.98 -13.27 1.47
C THR A 56 -9.80 -11.89 0.85
N LEU A 57 -9.58 -11.81 -0.49
CA LEU A 57 -9.33 -10.54 -1.17
C LEU A 57 -10.50 -9.55 -1.07
N PRO A 58 -11.76 -9.91 -1.44
CA PRO A 58 -12.87 -9.00 -1.31
C PRO A 58 -13.15 -8.62 0.14
N LEU A 59 -12.91 -9.53 1.10
CA LEU A 59 -13.07 -9.23 2.52
C LEU A 59 -12.02 -8.24 3.02
N PHE A 60 -10.77 -8.34 2.59
CA PHE A 60 -9.74 -7.34 2.90
C PHE A 60 -10.04 -5.98 2.29
N ILE A 61 -10.51 -5.94 1.05
CA ILE A 61 -10.91 -4.70 0.39
C ILE A 61 -12.05 -4.06 1.18
N TYR A 62 -13.07 -4.84 1.53
CA TYR A 62 -14.20 -4.37 2.33
C TYR A 62 -13.74 -3.82 3.69
N MET A 63 -12.88 -4.56 4.41
CA MET A 63 -12.32 -4.12 5.68
C MET A 63 -11.54 -2.81 5.52
N GLY A 64 -10.73 -2.68 4.47
CA GLY A 64 -9.99 -1.46 4.17
C GLY A 64 -10.89 -0.25 3.95
N PHE A 65 -11.98 -0.41 3.21
CA PHE A 65 -12.98 0.64 3.03
C PHE A 65 -13.67 1.01 4.34
N MET A 66 -14.09 0.03 5.13
CA MET A 66 -14.73 0.28 6.44
C MET A 66 -13.80 1.07 7.38
N ILE A 67 -12.51 0.75 7.42
CA ILE A 67 -11.53 1.48 8.22
C ILE A 67 -11.34 2.90 7.69
N SER A 68 -11.28 3.07 6.37
CA SER A 68 -11.15 4.39 5.74
C SER A 68 -12.31 5.32 6.09
N GLU A 69 -13.54 4.81 6.07
CA GLU A 69 -14.75 5.59 6.35
C GLU A 69 -15.06 5.72 7.85
N SER A 70 -14.49 4.89 8.70
CA SER A 70 -14.75 4.88 10.16
C SER A 70 -14.21 6.09 10.92
N GLY A 71 -13.34 6.90 10.31
CA GLY A 71 -12.65 7.99 10.97
C GLY A 71 -11.45 7.57 11.85
N ILE A 72 -11.21 6.28 12.04
CA ILE A 72 -10.08 5.75 12.84
C ILE A 72 -8.75 6.31 12.36
N ALA A 73 -8.58 6.46 11.04
CA ALA A 73 -7.35 7.01 10.46
C ALA A 73 -7.09 8.46 10.92
N ASN A 74 -8.15 9.28 11.02
CA ASN A 74 -8.04 10.65 11.53
C ASN A 74 -7.67 10.68 13.01
N ASP A 75 -8.26 9.80 13.81
CA ASP A 75 -7.99 9.76 15.24
C ASP A 75 -6.57 9.24 15.54
N LEU A 76 -6.12 8.22 14.81
CA LEU A 76 -4.73 7.76 14.84
C LEU A 76 -3.76 8.88 14.44
N TYR A 77 -4.10 9.63 13.38
CA TYR A 77 -3.27 10.76 12.96
C TYR A 77 -3.15 11.81 14.06
N LYS A 78 -4.27 12.23 14.66
CA LYS A 78 -4.28 13.19 15.76
C LYS A 78 -3.47 12.68 16.95
N MET A 79 -3.66 11.42 17.34
CA MET A 79 -2.93 10.80 18.45
C MET A 79 -1.41 10.85 18.23
N PHE A 80 -0.93 10.38 17.07
CA PHE A 80 0.49 10.39 16.74
C PHE A 80 1.05 11.81 16.56
N HIS A 81 0.22 12.72 16.06
CA HIS A 81 0.56 14.13 15.91
C HIS A 81 0.86 14.78 17.28
N VAL A 82 0.02 14.54 18.27
CA VAL A 82 0.23 15.05 19.65
C VAL A 82 1.45 14.39 20.29
N LEU A 83 1.60 13.08 20.13
CA LEU A 83 2.66 12.29 20.72
C LEU A 83 4.06 12.72 20.24
N PHE A 84 4.22 12.89 18.94
CA PHE A 84 5.52 13.19 18.32
C PHE A 84 5.70 14.66 17.94
N GLY A 85 4.69 15.49 18.05
CA GLY A 85 4.71 16.88 17.59
C GLY A 85 5.80 17.76 18.20
N GLY A 86 6.37 17.33 19.33
CA GLY A 86 7.46 18.04 20.01
C GLY A 86 8.85 17.87 19.41
N VAL A 87 9.02 16.90 18.54
CA VAL A 87 10.31 16.55 17.96
C VAL A 87 10.42 17.18 16.56
N LYS A 88 11.64 17.57 16.15
CA LYS A 88 11.89 17.98 14.77
C LYS A 88 11.54 16.83 13.84
N GLY A 89 10.70 17.09 12.84
CA GLY A 89 10.16 16.04 11.99
C GLY A 89 9.06 15.16 12.63
N GLY A 90 8.57 15.57 13.80
CA GLY A 90 7.61 14.77 14.58
C GLY A 90 6.32 14.46 13.83
N LEU A 91 5.85 15.38 13.01
CA LEU A 91 4.68 15.15 12.18
C LEU A 91 4.93 14.07 11.11
N ALA A 92 6.12 14.06 10.50
CA ALA A 92 6.52 13.02 9.55
C ALA A 92 6.69 11.65 10.23
N ILE A 93 7.25 11.63 11.44
CA ILE A 93 7.36 10.43 12.28
C ILE A 93 5.96 9.91 12.64
N GLY A 94 5.07 10.79 13.11
CA GLY A 94 3.69 10.46 13.43
C GLY A 94 2.92 9.92 12.21
N THR A 95 3.10 10.55 11.06
CA THR A 95 2.54 10.06 9.78
C THR A 95 3.06 8.67 9.45
N MET A 96 4.35 8.39 9.62
CA MET A 96 4.91 7.07 9.37
C MET A 96 4.30 6.01 10.30
N PHE A 97 4.15 6.29 11.59
CA PHE A 97 3.47 5.38 12.53
C PHE A 97 2.02 5.14 12.15
N MET A 98 1.28 6.20 11.78
CA MET A 98 -0.09 6.07 11.28
C MET A 98 -0.13 5.18 10.04
N MET A 99 0.77 5.41 9.08
CA MET A 99 0.82 4.63 7.84
C MET A 99 1.14 3.16 8.10
N VAL A 100 2.05 2.85 9.04
CA VAL A 100 2.33 1.47 9.48
C VAL A 100 1.08 0.81 10.04
N ALA A 101 0.38 1.50 10.95
CA ALA A 101 -0.84 0.97 11.56
C ALA A 101 -1.94 0.73 10.51
N ILE A 102 -2.21 1.71 9.65
CA ILE A 102 -3.24 1.59 8.60
C ILE A 102 -2.85 0.52 7.57
N SER A 103 -1.58 0.47 7.19
CA SER A 103 -1.07 -0.54 6.26
C SER A 103 -1.24 -1.95 6.82
N ALA A 104 -0.95 -2.14 8.10
CA ALA A 104 -1.18 -3.41 8.79
C ALA A 104 -2.67 -3.78 8.87
N MET A 105 -3.58 -2.80 8.87
CA MET A 105 -5.02 -3.06 8.90
C MET A 105 -5.60 -3.35 7.51
N ASN A 106 -5.15 -2.66 6.48
CA ASN A 106 -5.71 -2.73 5.13
C ASN A 106 -5.05 -3.79 4.23
N GLY A 107 -3.79 -4.11 4.46
CA GLY A 107 -3.02 -5.03 3.63
C GLY A 107 -2.82 -4.60 2.17
N LEU A 108 -3.18 -3.35 1.84
CA LEU A 108 -3.12 -2.76 0.50
C LEU A 108 -2.36 -1.43 0.53
N SER A 109 -1.29 -1.34 -0.23
CA SER A 109 -0.48 -0.11 -0.36
C SER A 109 -1.29 1.07 -0.91
N VAL A 110 -2.15 0.82 -1.90
CA VAL A 110 -2.94 1.87 -2.57
C VAL A 110 -3.93 2.53 -1.60
N ALA A 111 -4.61 1.75 -0.76
CA ALA A 111 -5.53 2.29 0.24
C ALA A 111 -4.78 3.14 1.28
N GLY A 112 -3.64 2.65 1.77
CA GLY A 112 -2.78 3.41 2.67
C GLY A 112 -2.31 4.73 2.05
N MET A 113 -1.89 4.72 0.77
CA MET A 113 -1.50 5.93 0.05
C MET A 113 -2.64 6.94 -0.06
N ALA A 114 -3.86 6.49 -0.40
CA ALA A 114 -5.02 7.37 -0.51
C ALA A 114 -5.34 8.05 0.83
N ILE A 115 -5.32 7.29 1.94
CA ILE A 115 -5.53 7.82 3.29
C ILE A 115 -4.41 8.80 3.67
N GLY A 116 -3.15 8.45 3.43
CA GLY A 116 -2.01 9.33 3.70
C GLY A 116 -2.07 10.63 2.89
N ALA A 117 -2.49 10.56 1.62
CA ALA A 117 -2.64 11.71 0.76
C ALA A 117 -3.81 12.62 1.18
N THR A 118 -4.91 12.06 1.67
CA THR A 118 -6.08 12.85 2.07
C THR A 118 -5.94 13.47 3.46
N ILE A 119 -5.28 12.79 4.39
CA ILE A 119 -5.16 13.22 5.78
C ILE A 119 -3.82 13.91 6.05
N ALA A 120 -2.70 13.22 5.77
CA ALA A 120 -1.39 13.69 6.18
C ALA A 120 -0.81 14.78 5.26
N LEU A 121 -1.00 14.65 3.94
CA LEU A 121 -0.41 15.56 2.96
C LEU A 121 -0.89 17.02 3.15
N PRO A 122 -2.21 17.34 3.25
CA PRO A 122 -2.66 18.72 3.42
C PRO A 122 -2.17 19.32 4.74
N GLU A 123 -2.16 18.53 5.82
CA GLU A 123 -1.72 19.01 7.14
C GLU A 123 -0.21 19.29 7.16
N MET A 124 0.60 18.40 6.57
CA MET A 124 2.04 18.63 6.45
C MET A 124 2.38 19.83 5.57
N LEU A 125 1.63 20.03 4.46
CA LEU A 125 1.79 21.20 3.59
C LEU A 125 1.43 22.49 4.34
N ARG A 126 0.35 22.51 5.10
CA ARG A 126 -0.08 23.66 5.93
C ARG A 126 0.99 24.07 6.95
N ARG A 127 1.79 23.12 7.40
CA ARG A 127 2.88 23.33 8.37
C ARG A 127 4.24 23.55 7.72
N ASN A 128 4.27 23.84 6.44
CA ASN A 128 5.48 24.15 5.68
C ASN A 128 6.54 23.04 5.68
N TYR A 129 6.13 21.77 5.73
CA TYR A 129 7.05 20.66 5.50
C TYR A 129 7.51 20.64 4.04
N ASP A 130 8.74 20.22 3.81
CA ASP A 130 9.27 20.05 2.46
C ASP A 130 8.43 19.03 1.65
N LYS A 131 8.07 19.38 0.42
CA LYS A 131 7.21 18.55 -0.43
C LYS A 131 7.81 17.18 -0.72
N ARG A 132 9.14 17.08 -0.84
CA ARG A 132 9.83 15.82 -1.08
C ARG A 132 9.78 14.93 0.16
N MET A 133 9.89 15.52 1.35
CA MET A 133 9.73 14.80 2.61
C MET A 133 8.31 14.25 2.74
N ILE A 134 7.29 15.06 2.46
CA ILE A 134 5.88 14.65 2.55
C ILE A 134 5.59 13.48 1.62
N THR A 135 5.90 13.64 0.33
CA THR A 135 5.64 12.59 -0.67
C THR A 135 6.44 11.32 -0.38
N GLY A 136 7.69 11.46 0.08
CA GLY A 136 8.53 10.35 0.50
C GLY A 136 7.95 9.57 1.68
N VAL A 137 7.48 10.25 2.72
CA VAL A 137 6.88 9.62 3.90
C VAL A 137 5.59 8.88 3.55
N VAL A 138 4.71 9.50 2.77
CA VAL A 138 3.44 8.87 2.35
C VAL A 138 3.71 7.65 1.47
N GLN A 139 4.62 7.77 0.50
CA GLN A 139 4.98 6.67 -0.40
C GLN A 139 5.67 5.52 0.34
N ALA A 140 6.65 5.83 1.19
CA ALA A 140 7.36 4.83 1.99
C ALA A 140 6.42 4.14 2.97
N GLY A 141 5.59 4.90 3.69
CA GLY A 141 4.61 4.35 4.63
C GLY A 141 3.59 3.45 3.96
N SER A 142 3.06 3.85 2.78
CA SER A 142 2.10 3.04 2.04
C SER A 142 2.70 1.72 1.53
N SER A 143 3.98 1.71 1.16
CA SER A 143 4.65 0.50 0.68
C SER A 143 4.77 -0.60 1.75
N LEU A 144 4.73 -0.22 3.04
CA LEU A 144 4.76 -1.18 4.14
C LEU A 144 3.52 -2.08 4.20
N GLY A 145 2.38 -1.66 3.63
CA GLY A 145 1.18 -2.49 3.54
C GLY A 145 1.34 -3.75 2.69
N ILE A 146 2.38 -3.82 1.86
CA ILE A 146 2.71 -5.02 1.10
C ILE A 146 3.47 -6.03 1.97
N LEU A 147 4.25 -5.56 2.94
CA LEU A 147 5.15 -6.38 3.76
C LEU A 147 4.58 -6.71 5.14
N ILE A 148 3.92 -5.74 5.79
CA ILE A 148 3.38 -5.93 7.14
C ILE A 148 2.06 -6.72 7.05
N PRO A 149 1.95 -7.86 7.73
CA PRO A 149 0.72 -8.65 7.73
C PRO A 149 -0.44 -7.92 8.44
N PRO A 150 -1.69 -8.17 7.98
CA PRO A 150 -2.09 -8.99 6.85
C PRO A 150 -1.85 -8.29 5.50
N SER A 151 -1.20 -8.95 4.55
CA SER A 151 -0.89 -8.43 3.23
C SER A 151 -1.60 -9.22 2.13
N VAL A 152 -2.37 -8.52 1.31
CA VAL A 152 -3.06 -9.09 0.14
C VAL A 152 -2.06 -9.62 -0.89
N VAL A 153 -0.94 -8.92 -1.08
CA VAL A 153 0.09 -9.34 -2.03
C VAL A 153 0.75 -10.64 -1.60
N MET A 154 0.97 -10.84 -0.29
CA MET A 154 1.50 -12.10 0.23
C MET A 154 0.50 -13.26 0.09
N VAL A 155 -0.81 -12.98 0.16
CA VAL A 155 -1.85 -13.99 -0.14
C VAL A 155 -1.74 -14.44 -1.60
N LEU A 156 -1.68 -13.49 -2.54
CA LEU A 156 -1.51 -13.79 -3.98
C LEU A 156 -0.19 -14.54 -4.25
N TYR A 157 0.91 -14.09 -3.65
CA TYR A 157 2.19 -14.77 -3.79
C TYR A 157 2.14 -16.20 -3.25
N GLY A 158 1.53 -16.41 -2.08
CA GLY A 158 1.36 -17.74 -1.48
C GLY A 158 0.58 -18.68 -2.39
N MET A 159 -0.44 -18.19 -3.08
CA MET A 159 -1.20 -18.95 -4.05
C MET A 159 -0.34 -19.38 -5.26
N ILE A 160 0.39 -18.45 -5.84
CA ILE A 160 1.24 -18.70 -7.01
C ILE A 160 2.39 -19.63 -6.65
N ALA A 161 3.07 -19.37 -5.52
CA ALA A 161 4.20 -20.14 -5.05
C ALA A 161 3.80 -21.45 -4.35
N ARG A 162 2.50 -21.73 -4.19
CA ARG A 162 1.95 -22.88 -3.45
C ARG A 162 2.52 -23.01 -2.03
N GLN A 163 2.71 -21.87 -1.37
CA GLN A 163 3.21 -21.79 0.00
C GLN A 163 2.08 -21.39 0.96
N PRO A 164 2.09 -21.90 2.20
CA PRO A 164 1.12 -21.49 3.21
C PRO A 164 1.20 -19.99 3.50
N VAL A 165 0.08 -19.29 3.37
CA VAL A 165 0.00 -17.83 3.58
C VAL A 165 0.45 -17.43 4.99
N SER A 166 0.12 -18.25 6.00
CA SER A 166 0.52 -18.01 7.39
C SER A 166 2.04 -17.95 7.56
N LYS A 167 2.80 -18.83 6.89
CA LYS A 167 4.27 -18.79 6.93
C LYS A 167 4.83 -17.52 6.27
N LEU A 168 4.23 -17.10 5.16
CA LEU A 168 4.64 -15.87 4.46
C LEU A 168 4.36 -14.63 5.32
N TRP A 169 3.22 -14.58 5.99
CA TRP A 169 2.90 -13.50 6.91
C TRP A 169 3.89 -13.41 8.06
N MET A 170 4.19 -14.54 8.70
CA MET A 170 5.20 -14.57 9.77
C MET A 170 6.58 -14.11 9.27
N ALA A 171 6.97 -14.55 8.07
CA ALA A 171 8.23 -14.14 7.45
C ALA A 171 8.25 -12.63 7.09
N GLY A 172 7.11 -12.03 6.80
CA GLY A 172 6.97 -10.61 6.45
C GLY A 172 7.05 -9.65 7.63
N ILE A 173 6.77 -10.11 8.85
CA ILE A 173 6.78 -9.26 10.06
C ILE A 173 8.16 -8.62 10.27
N LEU A 174 9.20 -9.45 10.30
CA LEU A 174 10.55 -8.97 10.62
C LEU A 174 11.08 -7.96 9.58
N PRO A 175 11.06 -8.25 8.25
CA PRO A 175 11.52 -7.27 7.27
C PRO A 175 10.61 -6.05 7.19
N GLY A 176 9.29 -6.19 7.38
CA GLY A 176 8.36 -5.06 7.41
C GLY A 176 8.63 -4.09 8.56
N LEU A 177 8.83 -4.61 9.77
CA LEU A 177 9.20 -3.80 10.94
C LEU A 177 10.60 -3.19 10.81
N LEU A 178 11.56 -3.94 10.26
CA LEU A 178 12.90 -3.42 9.99
C LEU A 178 12.84 -2.23 9.01
N MET A 179 12.09 -2.35 7.93
CA MET A 179 11.89 -1.26 6.98
C MET A 179 11.23 -0.05 7.63
N ALA A 180 10.17 -0.25 8.41
CA ALA A 180 9.52 0.82 9.17
C ALA A 180 10.51 1.55 10.09
N PHE A 181 11.32 0.80 10.81
CA PHE A 181 12.35 1.33 11.71
C PHE A 181 13.42 2.13 10.96
N LEU A 182 13.89 1.63 9.82
CA LEU A 182 14.87 2.35 8.98
C LEU A 182 14.28 3.65 8.43
N PHE A 183 13.01 3.66 8.01
CA PHE A 183 12.34 4.88 7.58
C PHE A 183 12.21 5.90 8.72
N LEU A 184 11.88 5.46 9.93
CA LEU A 184 11.83 6.34 11.11
C LEU A 184 13.19 6.94 11.44
N ILE A 185 14.26 6.14 11.40
CA ILE A 185 15.64 6.62 11.59
C ILE A 185 15.98 7.65 10.52
N TYR A 186 15.69 7.35 9.26
CA TYR A 186 15.96 8.26 8.14
C TYR A 186 15.25 9.61 8.34
N ILE A 187 13.96 9.60 8.66
CA ILE A 187 13.17 10.81 8.90
C ILE A 187 13.78 11.61 10.06
N TYR A 188 14.08 10.95 11.18
CA TYR A 188 14.63 11.58 12.37
C TYR A 188 16.01 12.23 12.09
N VAL A 189 16.93 11.48 11.48
CA VAL A 189 18.28 11.96 11.15
C VAL A 189 18.19 13.11 10.14
N ARG A 190 17.36 12.97 9.12
CA ARG A 190 17.21 13.98 8.07
C ARG A 190 16.64 15.29 8.62
N CYS A 191 15.60 15.24 9.44
CA CYS A 191 15.01 16.43 10.07
C CYS A 191 15.89 17.02 11.18
N LYS A 192 16.78 16.22 11.78
CA LYS A 192 17.77 16.71 12.73
C LYS A 192 18.88 17.51 12.04
N LEU A 193 19.38 17.02 10.91
CA LEU A 193 20.42 17.64 10.10
C LEU A 193 19.91 18.88 9.34
N GLN A 194 18.68 18.82 8.86
CA GLN A 194 18.02 19.90 8.12
C GLN A 194 16.64 20.21 8.75
N PRO A 195 16.59 21.05 9.80
CA PRO A 195 15.35 21.35 10.51
C PRO A 195 14.27 22.02 9.64
N GLU A 196 14.66 22.62 8.54
CA GLU A 196 13.75 23.26 7.59
C GLU A 196 12.82 22.24 6.87
N LEU A 197 13.25 20.97 6.78
CA LEU A 197 12.46 19.92 6.15
C LEU A 197 11.24 19.50 6.97
N GLY A 198 11.29 19.70 8.30
CA GLY A 198 10.24 19.28 9.21
C GLY A 198 10.23 20.13 10.50
N PRO A 199 9.62 21.31 10.48
CA PRO A 199 9.56 22.16 11.66
C PRO A 199 8.76 21.50 12.79
N PRO A 200 9.19 21.65 14.07
CA PRO A 200 8.46 21.12 15.21
C PRO A 200 7.18 21.92 15.45
N LEU A 201 6.17 21.27 16.05
CA LEU A 201 4.93 21.93 16.43
C LEU A 201 5.12 22.95 17.55
N LYS A 202 4.39 24.06 17.47
CA LYS A 202 4.31 25.04 18.55
C LYS A 202 3.66 24.43 19.79
N LYS A 203 4.07 24.85 20.99
CA LYS A 203 3.55 24.30 22.25
C LYS A 203 2.03 24.37 22.39
N GLU A 204 1.40 25.40 21.82
CA GLU A 204 -0.04 25.63 21.86
C GLU A 204 -0.85 24.59 21.03
N GLU A 205 -0.23 24.00 20.03
CA GLU A 205 -0.86 23.04 19.14
C GLU A 205 -0.72 21.57 19.60
N ARG A 206 -0.08 21.36 20.77
CA ARG A 206 0.09 20.02 21.37
C ARG A 206 -1.03 19.63 22.32
N SER A 207 -1.95 20.55 22.65
CA SER A 207 -3.09 20.21 23.49
C SER A 207 -4.23 19.69 22.65
N ILE A 208 -4.74 18.54 23.03
CA ILE A 208 -5.99 17.99 22.52
C ILE A 208 -7.11 18.89 23.05
N SER A 209 -7.70 19.73 22.22
CA SER A 209 -8.96 20.39 22.53
C SER A 209 -10.10 19.53 22.03
#